data_f0a6160ffee9c04178aad65d937c2927
#
_entry.id   f0a6160ffee9c04178aad65d937c2927
#
_cell.length_a   1.000
_cell.length_b   1.000
_cell.length_c   1.000
_cell.angle_alpha   90.00
_cell.angle_beta   90.00
_cell.angle_gamma   90.00
#
_symmetry.space_group_name_H-M   'P 1'
#
loop_
_entity.id
_entity.type
_entity.pdbx_description
1 polymer ?
#
loop_
_entity_poly.entity_id
_entity_poly.type
_entity_poly.pdbx_seq_one_letter_code
_entity_poly.pdbx_strand_id
1 'polypeptide(L)'
;MGIFNFLKRKNEAEAAPVQEIPVQDAPVQETEAPVAEEEQPALTSLSAFTEEALPSASGLYPHEILMLHLAPAFHPENNSFQKFWLDVYGVCSPQTILDRLLEQGYIEVSGMEEAISHLTVTKLRELLQQFGLSPAGKKAEMVRRLLDMEDQSQLEALCPERYFVRTEKGEKELKENWYVPYLHSHRNAIPLTIWAASRQIHQEKKDFSQILLETLKAGAGAHLNSHDYAQYRNACLANYAALQDAGMDQEAFHCLCETAYYDLSGLGDGETLLQDESPASLRSFLTAKEKLLSGHFMLVVPAVKQSLRQEQEQRELSDEDFRVLLLEEFDGVELPFQLFSNEECADLLLAVIHDDTETPARLLDSAKARLQEELSAL
;
A
#
# COMPACT_ATOMS: atom_id res chain seq x y z
N MET A 1 -34.57 -16.48 6.34
CA MET A 1 -34.20 -15.36 7.25
C MET A 1 -34.43 -14.08 6.47
N GLY A 2 -35.16 -13.11 7.01
CA GLY A 2 -35.52 -11.91 6.28
C GLY A 2 -34.30 -11.01 6.06
N ILE A 3 -34.30 -10.26 4.97
CA ILE A 3 -33.27 -9.31 4.50
C ILE A 3 -32.95 -8.21 5.53
N PHE A 4 -33.66 -8.13 6.65
CA PHE A 4 -33.60 -7.07 7.64
C PHE A 4 -32.96 -7.48 8.99
N ASN A 5 -31.65 -7.66 9.04
CA ASN A 5 -30.93 -7.68 10.31
C ASN A 5 -30.62 -6.27 10.87
N PHE A 6 -30.86 -5.22 10.07
CA PHE A 6 -30.49 -3.84 10.35
C PHE A 6 -31.30 -3.19 11.50
N LEU A 7 -32.54 -3.61 11.72
CA LEU A 7 -33.50 -2.90 12.56
C LEU A 7 -33.39 -3.18 14.08
N LYS A 8 -32.55 -4.10 14.52
CA LYS A 8 -32.50 -4.52 15.93
C LYS A 8 -31.48 -3.84 16.85
N ARG A 9 -30.49 -3.11 16.31
CA ARG A 9 -29.36 -2.62 17.13
C ARG A 9 -29.25 -1.11 17.37
N LYS A 10 -30.21 -0.27 16.96
CA LYS A 10 -30.08 1.20 17.06
C LYS A 10 -30.44 1.81 18.43
N ASN A 11 -30.82 1.04 19.44
CA ASN A 11 -31.34 1.57 20.72
C ASN A 11 -30.34 1.62 21.90
N GLU A 12 -29.04 1.40 21.71
CA GLU A 12 -28.08 1.36 22.85
C GLU A 12 -26.82 2.22 22.71
N ALA A 13 -26.83 3.29 21.93
CA ALA A 13 -25.73 4.25 21.96
C ALA A 13 -26.22 5.67 22.30
N GLU A 14 -26.45 5.90 23.59
CA GLU A 14 -26.66 7.24 24.15
C GLU A 14 -25.33 8.01 24.23
N ALA A 15 -25.33 9.22 23.67
CA ALA A 15 -24.18 10.10 23.56
C ALA A 15 -23.71 10.65 24.91
N ALA A 16 -22.42 10.60 25.17
CA ALA A 16 -21.77 11.35 26.25
C ALA A 16 -21.44 12.79 25.77
N PRO A 17 -21.57 13.82 26.63
CA PRO A 17 -21.42 15.19 26.23
C PRO A 17 -19.95 15.63 26.11
N VAL A 18 -19.66 16.40 25.07
CA VAL A 18 -18.39 17.09 24.83
C VAL A 18 -18.21 18.23 25.84
N GLN A 19 -17.13 18.21 26.61
CA GLN A 19 -16.73 19.33 27.46
C GLN A 19 -15.81 20.27 26.67
N GLU A 20 -16.22 21.54 26.57
CA GLU A 20 -15.39 22.64 26.07
C GLU A 20 -14.33 23.04 27.12
N ILE A 21 -13.08 23.13 26.68
CA ILE A 21 -11.95 23.63 27.50
C ILE A 21 -11.69 25.10 27.08
N PRO A 22 -11.67 26.05 28.01
CA PRO A 22 -11.43 27.46 27.69
C PRO A 22 -9.93 27.74 27.49
N VAL A 23 -9.65 28.53 26.45
CA VAL A 23 -8.34 29.11 26.13
C VAL A 23 -8.05 30.24 27.14
N GLN A 24 -6.93 30.15 27.84
CA GLN A 24 -6.39 31.29 28.63
C GLN A 24 -5.12 31.81 27.96
N ASP A 25 -5.16 33.10 27.59
CA ASP A 25 -4.01 33.90 27.22
C ASP A 25 -3.14 34.22 28.46
N ALA A 26 -1.82 34.07 28.32
CA ALA A 26 -0.86 34.63 29.27
C ALA A 26 0.38 35.15 28.52
N PRO A 27 1.01 36.25 29.02
CA PRO A 27 1.83 37.14 28.23
C PRO A 27 3.31 36.73 28.14
N VAL A 28 3.91 37.11 27.02
CA VAL A 28 5.34 37.06 26.69
C VAL A 28 6.18 37.89 27.66
N GLN A 29 7.21 37.31 28.23
CA GLN A 29 8.35 38.04 28.83
C GLN A 29 9.64 37.62 28.13
N GLU A 30 10.24 38.59 27.43
CA GLU A 30 11.61 38.53 26.93
C GLU A 30 12.59 38.59 28.11
N THR A 31 13.55 37.67 28.10
CA THR A 31 14.80 37.87 28.89
C THR A 31 15.96 37.26 28.11
N GLU A 32 16.79 38.13 27.55
CA GLU A 32 18.07 37.77 26.96
C GLU A 32 19.10 37.43 28.05
N ALA A 33 19.83 36.30 27.84
CA ALA A 33 21.15 36.12 28.42
C ALA A 33 22.00 35.23 27.47
N PRO A 34 23.28 35.52 27.24
CA PRO A 34 24.09 34.88 26.22
C PRO A 34 24.57 33.51 26.71
N VAL A 35 24.26 32.46 25.97
CA VAL A 35 24.82 31.15 26.14
C VAL A 35 25.88 30.93 25.07
N ALA A 36 27.07 30.48 25.50
CA ALA A 36 28.21 30.16 24.67
C ALA A 36 27.86 29.22 23.52
N GLU A 37 28.33 29.56 22.32
CA GLU A 37 28.33 28.70 21.17
C GLU A 37 29.19 27.44 21.43
N GLU A 38 28.57 26.34 21.84
CA GLU A 38 29.11 25.04 21.57
C GLU A 38 28.88 24.75 20.07
N GLU A 39 29.95 24.56 19.32
CA GLU A 39 29.93 24.13 17.93
C GLU A 39 29.19 22.80 17.82
N GLN A 40 27.86 22.86 17.57
CA GLN A 40 27.11 21.71 17.14
C GLN A 40 27.52 21.34 15.69
N PRO A 41 27.84 20.07 15.40
CA PRO A 41 28.17 19.66 14.03
C PRO A 41 26.99 20.00 13.11
N ALA A 42 27.32 20.61 11.97
CA ALA A 42 26.41 21.20 11.02
C ALA A 42 25.13 20.40 10.74
N LEU A 43 24.04 20.84 11.28
CA LEU A 43 22.66 20.35 11.10
C LEU A 43 22.11 20.59 9.68
N THR A 44 22.94 20.87 8.69
CA THR A 44 22.55 21.34 7.35
C THR A 44 22.02 20.27 6.41
N SER A 45 22.01 19.00 6.80
CA SER A 45 21.51 17.89 5.97
C SER A 45 20.22 17.26 6.49
N LEU A 46 19.71 17.75 7.61
CA LEU A 46 18.52 17.17 8.23
C LEU A 46 17.25 17.67 7.53
N SER A 47 16.30 16.76 7.34
CA SER A 47 14.96 17.12 6.92
C SER A 47 14.32 18.06 7.94
N ALA A 48 13.47 18.98 7.48
CA ALA A 48 12.65 19.82 8.34
C ALA A 48 11.76 19.02 9.33
N PHE A 49 11.55 17.73 9.04
CA PHE A 49 10.73 16.80 9.86
C PHE A 49 11.53 15.91 10.80
N THR A 50 12.83 16.16 10.98
CA THR A 50 13.69 15.30 11.83
C THR A 50 13.22 15.28 13.28
N GLU A 51 12.64 16.36 13.79
CA GLU A 51 12.09 16.42 15.15
C GLU A 51 10.87 15.51 15.35
N GLU A 52 10.22 15.12 14.26
CA GLU A 52 9.06 14.23 14.27
C GLU A 52 9.42 12.75 14.23
N ALA A 53 10.67 12.40 13.96
CA ALA A 53 11.13 11.04 13.80
C ALA A 53 12.14 10.64 14.87
N LEU A 54 12.29 9.34 15.06
CA LEU A 54 13.41 8.75 15.78
C LEU A 54 14.34 8.04 14.81
N PRO A 55 15.66 8.08 15.05
CA PRO A 55 16.60 7.34 14.23
C PRO A 55 16.47 5.82 14.46
N SER A 56 16.93 5.03 13.51
CA SER A 56 17.10 3.59 13.63
C SER A 56 18.12 3.24 14.71
N ALA A 57 18.26 1.95 15.02
CA ALA A 57 19.26 1.47 15.97
C ALA A 57 20.71 1.84 15.58
N SER A 58 20.97 2.06 14.30
CA SER A 58 22.28 2.47 13.78
C SER A 58 22.47 3.99 13.74
N GLY A 59 21.43 4.76 14.05
CA GLY A 59 21.44 6.22 14.08
C GLY A 59 21.01 6.90 12.78
N LEU A 60 20.54 6.16 11.76
CA LEU A 60 20.01 6.75 10.53
C LEU A 60 18.55 7.16 10.70
N TYR A 61 18.22 8.37 10.22
CA TYR A 61 16.85 8.83 10.14
C TYR A 61 16.12 8.26 8.91
N PRO A 62 14.78 8.21 8.89
CA PRO A 62 14.03 7.62 7.78
C PRO A 62 14.37 8.18 6.40
N HIS A 63 14.62 9.47 6.26
CA HIS A 63 15.03 10.06 4.97
C HIS A 63 16.44 9.62 4.53
N GLU A 64 17.35 9.33 5.46
CA GLU A 64 18.67 8.78 5.16
C GLU A 64 18.58 7.32 4.72
N ILE A 65 17.69 6.54 5.35
CA ILE A 65 17.38 5.17 4.94
C ILE A 65 16.71 5.15 3.56
N LEU A 66 15.82 6.12 3.26
CA LEU A 66 15.27 6.26 1.92
C LEU A 66 16.37 6.58 0.89
N MET A 67 17.31 7.47 1.23
CA MET A 67 18.43 7.74 0.36
C MET A 67 19.32 6.50 0.15
N LEU A 68 19.55 5.72 1.19
CA LEU A 68 20.26 4.45 1.10
C LEU A 68 19.56 3.47 0.16
N HIS A 69 18.22 3.41 0.19
CA HIS A 69 17.44 2.61 -0.76
C HIS A 69 17.63 3.08 -2.21
N LEU A 70 17.62 4.37 -2.44
CA LEU A 70 17.71 4.97 -3.78
C LEU A 70 19.15 5.18 -4.27
N ALA A 71 20.16 4.99 -3.42
CA ALA A 71 21.56 5.26 -3.73
C ALA A 71 22.07 4.60 -5.03
N PRO A 72 21.68 3.35 -5.40
CA PRO A 72 22.12 2.74 -6.65
C PRO A 72 21.66 3.47 -7.93
N ALA A 73 20.71 4.41 -7.83
CA ALA A 73 20.30 5.26 -8.95
C ALA A 73 21.14 6.54 -9.09
N PHE A 74 22.11 6.78 -8.22
CA PHE A 74 22.93 7.98 -8.18
C PHE A 74 24.40 7.70 -8.48
N HIS A 75 25.08 8.74 -8.92
CA HIS A 75 26.51 8.77 -9.20
C HIS A 75 27.26 9.47 -8.07
N PRO A 76 28.57 9.26 -7.93
CA PRO A 76 29.38 10.02 -6.97
C PRO A 76 29.34 11.53 -7.20
N GLU A 77 29.19 11.94 -8.47
CA GLU A 77 29.15 13.34 -8.86
C GLU A 77 28.00 13.64 -9.83
N ASN A 78 27.56 14.90 -9.87
CA ASN A 78 26.61 15.44 -10.86
C ASN A 78 25.21 14.80 -10.81
N ASN A 79 24.67 14.58 -9.62
CA ASN A 79 23.32 14.07 -9.45
C ASN A 79 22.25 15.13 -9.68
N SER A 80 21.13 14.71 -10.26
CA SER A 80 19.88 15.46 -10.32
C SER A 80 18.86 14.80 -9.41
N PHE A 81 18.40 15.51 -8.39
CA PHE A 81 17.46 14.99 -7.41
C PHE A 81 16.02 15.41 -7.74
N GLN A 82 15.10 14.49 -7.54
CA GLN A 82 13.67 14.74 -7.75
C GLN A 82 13.14 15.71 -6.69
N LYS A 83 12.11 16.49 -7.06
CA LYS A 83 11.51 17.52 -6.19
C LYS A 83 10.93 16.95 -4.89
N PHE A 84 10.51 15.69 -4.88
CA PHE A 84 9.93 15.10 -3.68
C PHE A 84 10.87 15.11 -2.46
N TRP A 85 12.19 15.18 -2.67
CA TRP A 85 13.13 15.31 -1.55
C TRP A 85 12.87 16.57 -0.74
N LEU A 86 12.59 17.68 -1.41
CA LEU A 86 12.23 18.92 -0.74
C LEU A 86 10.74 18.92 -0.36
N ASP A 87 9.86 18.65 -1.33
CA ASP A 87 8.42 18.86 -1.18
C ASP A 87 7.77 17.88 -0.18
N VAL A 88 8.24 16.64 -0.13
CA VAL A 88 7.67 15.57 0.72
C VAL A 88 8.50 15.31 1.96
N TYR A 89 9.84 15.35 1.82
CA TYR A 89 10.74 14.97 2.91
C TYR A 89 11.49 16.15 3.54
N GLY A 90 11.30 17.38 3.05
CA GLY A 90 11.95 18.58 3.57
C GLY A 90 13.48 18.58 3.47
N VAL A 91 14.05 17.77 2.57
CA VAL A 91 15.49 17.62 2.38
C VAL A 91 15.98 18.63 1.35
N CYS A 92 16.71 19.63 1.81
CA CYS A 92 17.25 20.69 0.94
C CYS A 92 18.51 20.26 0.17
N SER A 93 19.33 19.37 0.72
CA SER A 93 20.59 18.93 0.15
C SER A 93 20.72 17.40 0.14
N PRO A 94 20.07 16.69 -0.80
CA PRO A 94 20.14 15.23 -0.86
C PRO A 94 21.56 14.69 -1.08
N GLN A 95 22.44 15.43 -1.77
CA GLN A 95 23.83 15.04 -1.98
C GLN A 95 24.57 14.86 -0.66
N THR A 96 24.35 15.74 0.32
CA THR A 96 24.99 15.62 1.66
C THR A 96 24.64 14.31 2.37
N ILE A 97 23.44 13.77 2.11
CA ILE A 97 23.04 12.47 2.66
C ILE A 97 23.85 11.34 2.00
N LEU A 98 24.03 11.38 0.67
CA LEU A 98 24.87 10.40 -0.04
C LEU A 98 26.31 10.43 0.46
N ASP A 99 26.89 11.64 0.60
CA ASP A 99 28.26 11.81 1.10
C ASP A 99 28.40 11.23 2.51
N ARG A 100 27.45 11.50 3.39
CA ARG A 100 27.42 10.94 4.75
C ARG A 100 27.27 9.41 4.76
N LEU A 101 26.41 8.85 3.93
CA LEU A 101 26.25 7.39 3.81
C LEU A 101 27.53 6.73 3.29
N LEU A 102 28.24 7.38 2.39
CA LEU A 102 29.55 6.95 1.89
C LEU A 102 30.61 6.99 3.00
N GLU A 103 30.74 8.11 3.71
CA GLU A 103 31.67 8.27 4.83
C GLU A 103 31.44 7.25 5.94
N GLN A 104 30.16 6.93 6.22
CA GLN A 104 29.79 5.95 7.25
C GLN A 104 29.84 4.50 6.75
N GLY A 105 30.15 4.26 5.49
CA GLY A 105 30.30 2.93 4.91
C GLY A 105 29.01 2.15 4.73
N TYR A 106 27.87 2.82 4.54
CA TYR A 106 26.60 2.20 4.14
C TYR A 106 26.52 1.97 2.65
N ILE A 107 27.19 2.83 1.88
CA ILE A 107 27.36 2.71 0.44
C ILE A 107 28.85 2.84 0.09
N GLU A 108 29.21 2.38 -1.09
CA GLU A 108 30.54 2.55 -1.66
C GLU A 108 30.41 2.87 -3.15
N VAL A 109 31.50 3.38 -3.74
CA VAL A 109 31.56 3.64 -5.18
C VAL A 109 31.77 2.32 -5.89
N SER A 110 30.95 2.01 -6.89
CA SER A 110 31.00 0.77 -7.65
C SER A 110 32.35 0.52 -8.31
N GLY A 111 32.76 -0.73 -8.36
CA GLY A 111 33.87 -1.20 -9.16
C GLY A 111 33.56 -1.20 -10.65
N MET A 112 34.55 -1.62 -11.46
CA MET A 112 34.40 -1.75 -12.92
C MET A 112 33.32 -2.76 -13.31
N GLU A 113 33.20 -3.86 -12.57
CA GLU A 113 32.22 -4.92 -12.82
C GLU A 113 30.78 -4.37 -12.77
N GLU A 114 30.44 -3.62 -11.72
CA GLU A 114 29.14 -2.98 -11.57
C GLU A 114 28.90 -1.93 -12.66
N ALA A 115 29.89 -1.08 -12.93
CA ALA A 115 29.82 -0.05 -13.97
C ALA A 115 29.47 -0.67 -15.34
N ILE A 116 30.15 -1.74 -15.73
CA ILE A 116 29.90 -2.46 -16.98
C ILE A 116 28.54 -3.18 -16.95
N SER A 117 28.15 -3.75 -15.81
CA SER A 117 26.86 -4.44 -15.64
C SER A 117 25.66 -3.51 -15.83
N HIS A 118 25.79 -2.23 -15.57
CA HIS A 118 24.76 -1.22 -15.84
C HIS A 118 24.61 -0.86 -17.32
N LEU A 119 25.60 -1.15 -18.17
CA LEU A 119 25.54 -0.85 -19.61
C LEU A 119 24.41 -1.62 -20.31
N THR A 120 23.87 -1.00 -21.36
CA THR A 120 22.90 -1.69 -22.23
C THR A 120 23.58 -2.78 -23.05
N VAL A 121 22.81 -3.80 -23.47
CA VAL A 121 23.31 -4.88 -24.34
C VAL A 121 23.92 -4.32 -25.62
N THR A 122 23.37 -3.23 -26.18
CA THR A 122 23.88 -2.57 -27.37
C THR A 122 25.27 -2.02 -27.08
N LYS A 123 25.46 -1.29 -25.98
CA LYS A 123 26.74 -0.72 -25.58
C LYS A 123 27.79 -1.79 -25.29
N LEU A 124 27.41 -2.87 -24.64
CA LEU A 124 28.30 -4.02 -24.41
C LEU A 124 28.77 -4.66 -25.71
N ARG A 125 27.91 -4.78 -26.72
CA ARG A 125 28.28 -5.31 -28.04
C ARG A 125 29.24 -4.39 -28.76
N GLU A 126 29.02 -3.07 -28.71
CA GLU A 126 29.92 -2.09 -29.27
C GLU A 126 31.33 -2.18 -28.66
N LEU A 127 31.41 -2.25 -27.33
CA LEU A 127 32.67 -2.39 -26.60
C LEU A 127 33.37 -3.71 -26.96
N LEU A 128 32.69 -4.82 -26.97
CA LEU A 128 33.24 -6.12 -27.34
C LEU A 128 33.79 -6.11 -28.75
N GLN A 129 33.09 -5.51 -29.74
CA GLN A 129 33.56 -5.35 -31.10
C GLN A 129 34.81 -4.45 -31.18
N GLN A 130 34.85 -3.34 -30.43
CA GLN A 130 35.97 -2.44 -30.35
C GLN A 130 37.24 -3.15 -29.83
N PHE A 131 37.09 -4.06 -28.89
CA PHE A 131 38.18 -4.88 -28.35
C PHE A 131 38.44 -6.18 -29.13
N GLY A 132 37.75 -6.40 -30.26
CA GLY A 132 37.90 -7.63 -31.07
C GLY A 132 37.36 -8.89 -30.40
N LEU A 133 36.46 -8.75 -29.42
CA LEU A 133 35.84 -9.84 -28.70
C LEU A 133 34.48 -10.21 -29.30
N SER A 134 34.01 -11.46 -29.06
CA SER A 134 32.73 -11.91 -29.56
C SER A 134 31.57 -11.16 -28.90
N PRO A 135 30.66 -10.49 -29.67
CA PRO A 135 29.48 -9.78 -29.14
C PRO A 135 28.29 -10.70 -28.90
N ALA A 136 28.42 -12.03 -29.14
CA ALA A 136 27.33 -12.99 -28.97
C ALA A 136 27.20 -13.46 -27.51
N GLY A 137 25.97 -13.87 -27.12
CA GLY A 137 25.71 -14.45 -25.82
C GLY A 137 24.77 -13.59 -24.94
N LYS A 138 24.57 -14.04 -23.70
CA LYS A 138 23.77 -13.33 -22.69
C LYS A 138 24.54 -12.15 -22.10
N LYS A 139 23.83 -11.17 -21.54
CA LYS A 139 24.43 -9.96 -20.94
C LYS A 139 25.56 -10.29 -19.96
N ALA A 140 25.34 -11.23 -19.04
CA ALA A 140 26.35 -11.63 -18.05
C ALA A 140 27.65 -12.20 -18.70
N GLU A 141 27.53 -12.94 -19.82
CA GLU A 141 28.68 -13.46 -20.54
C GLU A 141 29.47 -12.36 -21.24
N MET A 142 28.78 -11.33 -21.75
CA MET A 142 29.41 -10.15 -22.36
C MET A 142 30.20 -9.34 -21.33
N VAL A 143 29.59 -9.10 -20.16
CA VAL A 143 30.23 -8.43 -19.02
C VAL A 143 31.49 -9.19 -18.62
N ARG A 144 31.40 -10.50 -18.41
CA ARG A 144 32.53 -11.33 -18.02
C ARG A 144 33.68 -11.27 -19.03
N ARG A 145 33.40 -11.33 -20.35
CA ARG A 145 34.45 -11.22 -21.39
C ARG A 145 35.18 -9.90 -21.37
N LEU A 146 34.48 -8.79 -21.04
CA LEU A 146 35.14 -7.48 -20.89
C LEU A 146 36.00 -7.44 -19.63
N LEU A 147 35.59 -8.05 -18.55
CA LEU A 147 36.33 -8.11 -17.30
C LEU A 147 37.54 -9.04 -17.36
N ASP A 148 37.46 -10.13 -18.17
CA ASP A 148 38.56 -11.07 -18.38
C ASP A 148 39.71 -10.52 -19.29
N MET A 149 39.61 -9.28 -19.74
CA MET A 149 40.68 -8.63 -20.53
C MET A 149 41.94 -8.39 -19.67
N GLU A 150 43.13 -8.67 -20.24
CA GLU A 150 44.39 -8.47 -19.53
C GLU A 150 44.69 -6.98 -19.26
N ASP A 151 44.33 -6.07 -20.19
CA ASP A 151 44.46 -4.64 -20.03
C ASP A 151 43.08 -3.96 -19.92
N GLN A 152 42.70 -3.60 -18.73
CA GLN A 152 41.46 -2.92 -18.43
C GLN A 152 41.54 -1.37 -18.49
N SER A 153 42.75 -0.81 -18.72
CA SER A 153 42.93 0.64 -18.69
C SER A 153 42.15 1.39 -19.77
N GLN A 154 42.01 0.78 -20.95
CA GLN A 154 41.19 1.33 -22.05
C GLN A 154 39.71 1.18 -21.76
N LEU A 155 39.29 0.07 -21.12
CA LEU A 155 37.91 -0.17 -20.70
C LEU A 155 37.50 0.86 -19.64
N GLU A 156 38.39 1.13 -18.70
CA GLU A 156 38.18 2.14 -17.65
C GLU A 156 37.98 3.56 -18.23
N ALA A 157 38.78 3.92 -19.25
CA ALA A 157 38.64 5.19 -19.97
C ALA A 157 37.33 5.30 -20.77
N LEU A 158 36.81 4.16 -21.27
CA LEU A 158 35.55 4.10 -22.04
C LEU A 158 34.29 3.98 -21.17
N CYS A 159 34.45 3.53 -19.92
CA CYS A 159 33.40 3.37 -18.94
C CYS A 159 33.73 4.11 -17.63
N PRO A 160 33.84 5.46 -17.68
CA PRO A 160 34.23 6.23 -16.50
C PRO A 160 33.10 6.34 -15.46
N GLU A 161 31.85 6.08 -15.88
CA GLU A 161 30.72 6.23 -15.00
C GLU A 161 30.78 5.22 -13.85
N ARG A 162 30.56 5.71 -12.63
CA ARG A 162 30.48 4.92 -11.43
C ARG A 162 29.15 5.23 -10.76
N TYR A 163 28.66 4.24 -10.02
CA TYR A 163 27.40 4.31 -9.29
C TYR A 163 27.68 4.04 -7.82
N PHE A 164 26.74 4.39 -6.96
CA PHE A 164 26.79 3.89 -5.60
C PHE A 164 26.24 2.47 -5.54
N VAL A 165 26.88 1.62 -4.75
CA VAL A 165 26.40 0.30 -4.40
C VAL A 165 26.28 0.21 -2.88
N ARG A 166 25.32 -0.55 -2.41
CA ARG A 166 25.13 -0.75 -0.97
C ARG A 166 26.13 -1.79 -0.46
N THR A 167 26.72 -1.50 0.68
CA THR A 167 27.55 -2.47 1.41
C THR A 167 26.68 -3.46 2.16
N GLU A 168 27.28 -4.53 2.74
CA GLU A 168 26.55 -5.45 3.64
C GLU A 168 25.89 -4.70 4.81
N LYS A 169 26.55 -3.66 5.34
CA LYS A 169 26.00 -2.78 6.38
C LYS A 169 24.78 -2.04 5.88
N GLY A 170 24.80 -1.53 4.66
CA GLY A 170 23.67 -0.85 4.03
C GLY A 170 22.50 -1.78 3.77
N GLU A 171 22.75 -2.97 3.25
CA GLU A 171 21.69 -3.97 3.00
C GLU A 171 21.02 -4.44 4.32
N LYS A 172 21.80 -4.63 5.37
CA LYS A 172 21.26 -4.96 6.69
C LYS A 172 20.34 -3.87 7.22
N GLU A 173 20.78 -2.61 7.12
CA GLU A 173 20.00 -1.44 7.56
C GLU A 173 18.67 -1.34 6.82
N LEU A 174 18.67 -1.52 5.50
CA LEU A 174 17.46 -1.51 4.68
C LEU A 174 16.51 -2.66 5.05
N LYS A 175 17.04 -3.84 5.31
CA LYS A 175 16.24 -4.99 5.72
C LYS A 175 15.55 -4.76 7.07
N GLU A 176 16.25 -4.17 8.02
CA GLU A 176 15.70 -3.86 9.35
C GLU A 176 14.69 -2.72 9.32
N ASN A 177 14.81 -1.81 8.34
CA ASN A 177 13.95 -0.63 8.18
C ASN A 177 13.17 -0.65 6.84
N TRP A 178 12.74 -1.81 6.41
CA TRP A 178 12.04 -2.02 5.13
C TRP A 178 10.76 -1.19 4.99
N TYR A 179 10.18 -0.74 6.10
CA TYR A 179 9.00 0.12 6.12
C TYR A 179 9.22 1.46 5.40
N VAL A 180 10.47 1.97 5.36
CA VAL A 180 10.77 3.27 4.75
C VAL A 180 10.59 3.24 3.24
N PRO A 181 11.26 2.37 2.45
CA PRO A 181 11.01 2.27 1.02
C PRO A 181 9.58 1.82 0.70
N TYR A 182 8.98 0.97 1.54
CA TYR A 182 7.60 0.54 1.39
C TYR A 182 6.62 1.73 1.47
N LEU A 183 6.69 2.54 2.52
CA LEU A 183 5.83 3.73 2.67
C LEU A 183 6.13 4.79 1.61
N HIS A 184 7.39 4.91 1.14
CA HIS A 184 7.70 5.80 0.04
C HIS A 184 6.98 5.40 -1.26
N SER A 185 6.95 4.13 -1.60
CA SER A 185 6.25 3.62 -2.79
C SER A 185 4.73 3.75 -2.68
N HIS A 186 4.17 3.62 -1.47
CA HIS A 186 2.74 3.67 -1.19
C HIS A 186 2.26 5.03 -0.64
N ARG A 187 3.07 6.09 -0.69
CA ARG A 187 2.80 7.39 -0.03
C ARG A 187 1.50 8.08 -0.44
N ASN A 188 0.94 7.73 -1.60
CA ASN A 188 -0.33 8.29 -2.08
C ASN A 188 -1.55 7.44 -1.67
N ALA A 189 -1.32 6.21 -1.22
CA ALA A 189 -2.37 5.27 -0.87
C ALA A 189 -2.51 5.09 0.64
N ILE A 190 -1.38 5.12 1.37
CA ILE A 190 -1.35 4.88 2.82
C ILE A 190 -1.18 6.21 3.54
N PRO A 191 -2.11 6.61 4.44
CA PRO A 191 -2.03 7.85 5.20
C PRO A 191 -1.08 7.72 6.41
N LEU A 192 0.13 7.20 6.18
CA LEU A 192 1.17 7.01 7.17
C LEU A 192 2.50 7.52 6.62
N THR A 193 3.10 8.50 7.31
CA THR A 193 4.42 9.01 6.93
C THR A 193 5.54 8.14 7.48
N ILE A 194 6.72 8.16 6.82
CA ILE A 194 7.91 7.46 7.31
C ILE A 194 8.33 7.97 8.71
N TRP A 195 8.02 9.22 9.04
CA TRP A 195 8.30 9.85 10.32
C TRP A 195 7.42 9.29 11.44
N ALA A 196 6.11 9.25 11.20
CA ALA A 196 5.15 8.71 12.16
C ALA A 196 5.38 7.22 12.40
N ALA A 197 5.67 6.44 11.35
CA ALA A 197 6.03 5.03 11.47
C ALA A 197 7.29 4.84 12.31
N SER A 198 8.36 5.60 12.03
CA SER A 198 9.61 5.55 12.81
C SER A 198 9.36 5.81 14.30
N ARG A 199 8.54 6.80 14.64
CA ARG A 199 8.21 7.10 16.04
C ARG A 199 7.50 5.92 16.71
N GLN A 200 6.47 5.35 16.09
CA GLN A 200 5.73 4.23 16.64
C GLN A 200 6.62 2.99 16.82
N ILE A 201 7.48 2.69 15.84
CA ILE A 201 8.42 1.57 15.90
C ILE A 201 9.43 1.76 17.05
N HIS A 202 10.09 2.90 17.11
CA HIS A 202 11.23 3.08 18.02
C HIS A 202 10.81 3.55 19.41
N GLN A 203 9.77 4.35 19.56
CA GLN A 203 9.26 4.86 20.83
C GLN A 203 8.26 3.92 21.48
N GLU A 204 7.25 3.48 20.71
CA GLU A 204 6.17 2.63 21.21
C GLU A 204 6.49 1.14 21.12
N LYS A 205 7.60 0.77 20.47
CA LYS A 205 8.05 -0.61 20.26
C LYS A 205 7.03 -1.48 19.53
N LYS A 206 6.25 -0.88 18.62
CA LYS A 206 5.31 -1.58 17.77
C LYS A 206 6.00 -2.21 16.56
N ASP A 207 5.51 -3.34 16.13
CA ASP A 207 5.88 -3.90 14.82
C ASP A 207 5.23 -3.10 13.68
N PHE A 208 5.97 -2.94 12.56
CA PHE A 208 5.46 -2.15 11.44
C PHE A 208 4.21 -2.78 10.81
N SER A 209 4.12 -4.10 10.73
CA SER A 209 2.93 -4.78 10.19
C SER A 209 1.68 -4.46 11.01
N GLN A 210 1.82 -4.40 12.34
CA GLN A 210 0.73 -3.98 13.22
C GLN A 210 0.33 -2.51 12.98
N ILE A 211 1.31 -1.60 12.88
CA ILE A 211 1.06 -0.18 12.61
C ILE A 211 0.35 0.00 11.27
N LEU A 212 0.80 -0.71 10.24
CA LEU A 212 0.21 -0.69 8.92
C LEU A 212 -1.25 -1.13 8.97
N LEU A 213 -1.52 -2.27 9.58
CA LEU A 213 -2.88 -2.82 9.70
C LEU A 213 -3.81 -1.89 10.47
N GLU A 214 -3.36 -1.35 11.61
CA GLU A 214 -4.13 -0.37 12.40
C GLU A 214 -4.45 0.88 11.56
N THR A 215 -3.48 1.39 10.79
CA THR A 215 -3.65 2.56 9.92
C THR A 215 -4.67 2.32 8.81
N LEU A 216 -4.55 1.19 8.11
CA LEU A 216 -5.44 0.82 7.01
C LEU A 216 -6.87 0.57 7.50
N LYS A 217 -7.02 -0.13 8.63
CA LYS A 217 -8.33 -0.35 9.27
C LYS A 217 -8.98 0.96 9.72
N ALA A 218 -8.21 1.87 10.32
CA ALA A 218 -8.74 3.16 10.74
C ALA A 218 -9.21 4.00 9.53
N GLY A 219 -8.44 4.01 8.44
CA GLY A 219 -8.80 4.70 7.20
C GLY A 219 -10.08 4.16 6.57
N ALA A 220 -10.19 2.84 6.43
CA ALA A 220 -11.40 2.20 5.92
C ALA A 220 -12.58 2.41 6.88
N GLY A 221 -12.39 2.20 8.19
CA GLY A 221 -13.43 2.35 9.21
C GLY A 221 -14.06 3.74 9.27
N ALA A 222 -13.33 4.80 8.88
CA ALA A 222 -13.89 6.14 8.76
C ALA A 222 -15.05 6.21 7.74
N HIS A 223 -14.96 5.45 6.64
CA HIS A 223 -16.02 5.36 5.64
C HIS A 223 -17.22 4.58 6.16
N LEU A 224 -17.00 3.49 6.92
CA LEU A 224 -18.10 2.77 7.59
C LEU A 224 -18.86 3.66 8.56
N ASN A 225 -18.16 4.44 9.37
CA ASN A 225 -18.77 5.36 10.34
C ASN A 225 -19.60 6.46 9.66
N SER A 226 -19.26 6.84 8.43
CA SER A 226 -20.02 7.80 7.61
C SER A 226 -21.08 7.12 6.73
N HIS A 227 -21.26 5.81 6.80
CA HIS A 227 -22.14 5.00 5.95
C HIS A 227 -21.81 5.12 4.44
N ASP A 228 -20.57 5.45 4.10
CA ASP A 228 -20.08 5.49 2.73
C ASP A 228 -19.50 4.12 2.34
N TYR A 229 -20.40 3.19 2.09
CA TYR A 229 -20.04 1.80 1.81
C TYR A 229 -19.26 1.63 0.51
N ALA A 230 -19.49 2.50 -0.48
CA ALA A 230 -18.74 2.48 -1.72
C ALA A 230 -17.27 2.86 -1.50
N GLN A 231 -17.00 3.90 -0.70
CA GLN A 231 -15.64 4.27 -0.35
C GLN A 231 -15.00 3.23 0.60
N TYR A 232 -15.76 2.65 1.53
CA TYR A 232 -15.28 1.53 2.33
C TYR A 232 -14.80 0.36 1.45
N ARG A 233 -15.66 -0.08 0.53
CA ARG A 233 -15.34 -1.13 -0.45
C ARG A 233 -14.06 -0.80 -1.24
N ASN A 234 -13.93 0.46 -1.72
CA ASN A 234 -12.75 0.90 -2.45
C ASN A 234 -11.49 0.92 -1.56
N ALA A 235 -11.63 1.32 -0.30
CA ALA A 235 -10.55 1.26 0.68
C ALA A 235 -10.11 -0.18 0.95
N CYS A 236 -11.03 -1.14 1.10
CA CYS A 236 -10.69 -2.56 1.24
C CYS A 236 -9.90 -3.09 0.04
N LEU A 237 -10.29 -2.72 -1.20
CA LEU A 237 -9.53 -3.11 -2.39
C LEU A 237 -8.12 -2.51 -2.43
N ALA A 238 -7.98 -1.24 -2.03
CA ALA A 238 -6.66 -0.60 -1.93
C ALA A 238 -5.81 -1.23 -0.81
N ASN A 239 -6.42 -1.56 0.32
CA ASN A 239 -5.77 -2.24 1.43
C ASN A 239 -5.29 -3.65 1.03
N TYR A 240 -6.07 -4.40 0.25
CA TYR A 240 -5.65 -5.68 -0.32
C TYR A 240 -4.30 -5.56 -1.03
N ALA A 241 -4.18 -4.63 -1.97
CA ALA A 241 -2.94 -4.44 -2.71
C ALA A 241 -1.77 -4.05 -1.80
N ALA A 242 -1.99 -3.12 -0.86
CA ALA A 242 -0.96 -2.69 0.08
C ALA A 242 -0.50 -3.82 1.00
N LEU A 243 -1.43 -4.63 1.51
CA LEU A 243 -1.11 -5.75 2.41
C LEU A 243 -0.39 -6.90 1.68
N GLN A 244 -0.76 -7.18 0.41
CA GLN A 244 -0.01 -8.12 -0.42
C GLN A 244 1.45 -7.68 -0.63
N ASP A 245 1.68 -6.41 -0.97
CA ASP A 245 3.03 -5.87 -1.13
C ASP A 245 3.84 -5.86 0.18
N ALA A 246 3.15 -5.89 1.33
CA ALA A 246 3.76 -6.03 2.64
C ALA A 246 4.00 -7.51 3.05
N GLY A 247 3.56 -8.49 2.25
CA GLY A 247 3.64 -9.91 2.57
C GLY A 247 2.67 -10.35 3.68
N MET A 248 1.56 -9.62 3.88
CA MET A 248 0.52 -9.89 4.87
C MET A 248 -0.67 -10.59 4.18
N ASP A 249 -0.42 -11.81 3.69
CA ASP A 249 -1.32 -12.51 2.75
C ASP A 249 -2.70 -12.85 3.35
N GLN A 250 -2.78 -13.12 4.66
CA GLN A 250 -4.05 -13.44 5.31
C GLN A 250 -4.93 -12.20 5.45
N GLU A 251 -4.37 -11.09 5.92
CA GLU A 251 -5.07 -9.81 6.06
C GLU A 251 -5.43 -9.22 4.69
N ALA A 252 -4.58 -9.42 3.69
CA ALA A 252 -4.86 -9.07 2.31
C ALA A 252 -6.08 -9.84 1.80
N PHE A 253 -6.09 -11.17 1.96
CA PHE A 253 -7.21 -12.00 1.53
C PHE A 253 -8.52 -11.60 2.20
N HIS A 254 -8.50 -11.29 3.50
CA HIS A 254 -9.66 -10.75 4.22
C HIS A 254 -10.20 -9.48 3.54
N CYS A 255 -9.35 -8.50 3.22
CA CYS A 255 -9.76 -7.27 2.52
C CYS A 255 -10.32 -7.55 1.11
N LEU A 256 -9.81 -8.55 0.39
CA LEU A 256 -10.32 -8.96 -0.91
C LEU A 256 -11.72 -9.57 -0.77
N CYS A 257 -11.93 -10.45 0.22
CA CYS A 257 -13.23 -11.04 0.51
C CYS A 257 -14.26 -9.98 0.92
N GLU A 258 -13.90 -9.04 1.80
CA GLU A 258 -14.77 -7.90 2.14
C GLU A 258 -15.13 -7.08 0.89
N THR A 259 -14.16 -6.79 0.02
CA THR A 259 -14.42 -6.06 -1.23
C THR A 259 -15.46 -6.76 -2.08
N ALA A 260 -15.31 -8.07 -2.30
CA ALA A 260 -16.24 -8.88 -3.10
C ALA A 260 -17.62 -8.98 -2.44
N TYR A 261 -17.64 -9.10 -1.11
CA TYR A 261 -18.87 -9.18 -0.34
C TYR A 261 -19.68 -7.88 -0.38
N TYR A 262 -19.01 -6.71 -0.31
CA TYR A 262 -19.66 -5.42 -0.52
C TYR A 262 -20.14 -5.21 -1.96
N ASP A 263 -19.41 -5.70 -2.96
CA ASP A 263 -19.87 -5.70 -4.36
C ASP A 263 -21.18 -6.49 -4.50
N LEU A 264 -21.27 -7.68 -3.91
CA LEU A 264 -22.43 -8.54 -3.99
C LEU A 264 -23.60 -8.06 -3.11
N SER A 265 -23.33 -7.35 -2.02
CA SER A 265 -24.38 -6.84 -1.13
C SER A 265 -25.30 -5.80 -1.78
N GLY A 266 -24.84 -5.17 -2.86
CA GLY A 266 -25.50 -4.02 -3.48
C GLY A 266 -25.32 -2.71 -2.71
N LEU A 267 -24.42 -2.66 -1.72
CA LEU A 267 -24.06 -1.43 -0.98
C LEU A 267 -22.92 -0.67 -1.65
N GLY A 268 -22.12 -1.36 -2.47
CA GLY A 268 -20.96 -0.80 -3.15
C GLY A 268 -21.28 0.11 -4.34
N ASP A 269 -22.56 0.24 -4.73
CA ASP A 269 -22.99 1.06 -5.87
C ASP A 269 -22.91 2.58 -5.62
N GLY A 270 -22.84 3.00 -4.34
CA GLY A 270 -22.74 4.42 -3.95
C GLY A 270 -23.99 5.27 -4.22
N GLU A 271 -25.00 4.74 -4.91
CA GLU A 271 -26.11 5.55 -5.41
C GLU A 271 -27.29 5.64 -4.42
N THR A 272 -27.47 4.65 -3.54
CA THR A 272 -28.69 4.61 -2.71
C THR A 272 -28.39 4.14 -1.31
N LEU A 273 -28.46 5.05 -0.35
CA LEU A 273 -28.44 4.75 1.08
C LEU A 273 -29.85 4.76 1.66
N LEU A 274 -30.11 3.87 2.62
CA LEU A 274 -31.31 3.93 3.41
C LEU A 274 -31.22 5.13 4.36
N GLN A 275 -32.02 6.16 4.13
CA GLN A 275 -31.96 7.42 4.86
C GLN A 275 -32.61 7.32 6.26
N ASP A 276 -33.72 6.61 6.33
CA ASP A 276 -34.47 6.34 7.55
C ASP A 276 -35.30 5.05 7.40
N GLU A 277 -35.96 4.63 8.48
CA GLU A 277 -36.77 3.40 8.55
C GLU A 277 -38.24 3.63 8.14
N SER A 278 -38.57 4.80 7.58
CA SER A 278 -39.94 5.03 7.12
C SER A 278 -40.31 4.10 5.96
N PRO A 279 -41.58 3.67 5.85
CA PRO A 279 -42.01 2.83 4.72
C PRO A 279 -41.74 3.44 3.35
N ALA A 280 -41.75 4.76 3.25
CA ALA A 280 -41.47 5.48 2.02
C ALA A 280 -39.96 5.40 1.66
N SER A 281 -39.07 5.60 2.63
CA SER A 281 -37.63 5.50 2.47
C SER A 281 -37.21 4.07 2.11
N LEU A 282 -37.78 3.09 2.83
CA LEU A 282 -37.53 1.66 2.58
C LEU A 282 -38.01 1.25 1.18
N ARG A 283 -39.22 1.66 0.78
CA ARG A 283 -39.72 1.39 -0.57
C ARG A 283 -38.82 2.01 -1.65
N SER A 284 -38.35 3.25 -1.46
CA SER A 284 -37.44 3.90 -2.39
C SER A 284 -36.12 3.13 -2.51
N PHE A 285 -35.54 2.73 -1.39
CA PHE A 285 -34.30 1.94 -1.31
C PHE A 285 -34.44 0.59 -2.04
N LEU A 286 -35.46 -0.21 -1.71
CA LEU A 286 -35.69 -1.52 -2.35
C LEU A 286 -35.99 -1.40 -3.85
N THR A 287 -36.71 -0.36 -4.27
CA THR A 287 -36.96 -0.08 -5.69
C THR A 287 -35.67 0.22 -6.44
N ALA A 288 -34.75 0.96 -5.83
CA ALA A 288 -33.45 1.22 -6.43
C ALA A 288 -32.63 -0.07 -6.55
N LYS A 289 -32.65 -0.97 -5.54
CA LYS A 289 -31.95 -2.26 -5.60
C LYS A 289 -32.59 -3.22 -6.63
N GLU A 290 -33.89 -3.26 -6.75
CA GLU A 290 -34.56 -4.01 -7.83
C GLU A 290 -34.18 -3.50 -9.22
N LYS A 291 -34.10 -2.19 -9.40
CA LYS A 291 -33.64 -1.58 -10.63
C LYS A 291 -32.17 -1.90 -10.94
N LEU A 292 -31.32 -1.89 -9.91
CA LEU A 292 -29.91 -2.30 -10.02
C LEU A 292 -29.79 -3.72 -10.57
N LEU A 293 -30.51 -4.69 -9.97
CA LEU A 293 -30.52 -6.09 -10.42
C LEU A 293 -31.14 -6.28 -11.81
N SER A 294 -32.03 -5.37 -12.23
CA SER A 294 -32.68 -5.43 -13.54
C SER A 294 -31.82 -4.80 -14.66
N GLY A 295 -30.77 -4.07 -14.30
CA GLY A 295 -29.82 -3.45 -15.21
C GLY A 295 -28.59 -4.34 -15.49
N HIS A 296 -27.45 -3.69 -15.67
CA HIS A 296 -26.16 -4.38 -15.81
C HIS A 296 -25.47 -4.46 -14.44
N PHE A 297 -25.99 -5.30 -13.55
CA PHE A 297 -25.37 -5.53 -12.26
C PHE A 297 -24.06 -6.29 -12.45
N MET A 298 -22.94 -5.61 -12.18
CA MET A 298 -21.63 -6.24 -12.19
C MET A 298 -21.39 -6.89 -10.82
N LEU A 299 -21.38 -8.21 -10.77
CA LEU A 299 -21.21 -8.97 -9.53
C LEU A 299 -19.92 -8.59 -8.81
N VAL A 300 -18.81 -8.59 -9.53
CA VAL A 300 -17.51 -8.09 -9.06
C VAL A 300 -16.72 -7.50 -10.23
N VAL A 301 -15.85 -6.54 -9.95
CA VAL A 301 -14.99 -5.96 -10.99
C VAL A 301 -13.95 -6.97 -11.48
N PRO A 302 -13.46 -6.87 -12.74
CA PRO A 302 -12.50 -7.84 -13.31
C PRO A 302 -11.24 -8.04 -12.48
N ALA A 303 -10.74 -6.99 -11.82
CA ALA A 303 -9.57 -7.07 -10.95
C ALA A 303 -9.83 -7.97 -9.75
N VAL A 304 -10.97 -7.81 -9.07
CA VAL A 304 -11.36 -8.67 -7.91
C VAL A 304 -11.52 -10.12 -8.34
N LYS A 305 -12.18 -10.38 -9.49
CA LYS A 305 -12.30 -11.72 -10.07
C LYS A 305 -10.93 -12.36 -10.28
N GLN A 306 -10.00 -11.63 -10.89
CA GLN A 306 -8.66 -12.12 -11.16
C GLN A 306 -7.90 -12.42 -9.85
N SER A 307 -8.00 -11.53 -8.88
CA SER A 307 -7.35 -11.71 -7.57
C SER A 307 -7.90 -12.92 -6.83
N LEU A 308 -9.23 -13.12 -6.79
CA LEU A 308 -9.84 -14.29 -6.17
C LEU A 308 -9.40 -15.61 -6.83
N ARG A 309 -9.30 -15.63 -8.17
CA ARG A 309 -8.76 -16.80 -8.90
C ARG A 309 -7.30 -17.08 -8.51
N GLN A 310 -6.47 -16.03 -8.44
CA GLN A 310 -5.08 -16.17 -8.03
C GLN A 310 -4.94 -16.66 -6.58
N GLU A 311 -5.77 -16.18 -5.66
CA GLU A 311 -5.78 -16.63 -4.27
C GLU A 311 -6.15 -18.12 -4.15
N GLN A 312 -7.15 -18.58 -4.90
CA GLN A 312 -7.52 -20.00 -4.94
C GLN A 312 -6.38 -20.86 -5.48
N GLU A 313 -5.76 -20.44 -6.60
CA GLU A 313 -4.65 -21.14 -7.24
C GLU A 313 -3.40 -21.18 -6.34
N GLN A 314 -3.01 -20.06 -5.74
CA GLN A 314 -1.83 -19.98 -4.88
C GLN A 314 -1.96 -20.80 -3.60
N ARG A 315 -3.18 -20.92 -3.08
CA ARG A 315 -3.51 -21.73 -1.89
C ARG A 315 -3.75 -23.21 -2.25
N GLU A 316 -3.75 -23.56 -3.54
CA GLU A 316 -4.00 -24.91 -4.05
C GLU A 316 -5.33 -25.49 -3.53
N LEU A 317 -6.40 -24.64 -3.39
CA LEU A 317 -7.67 -25.04 -2.82
C LEU A 317 -8.64 -25.59 -3.89
N SER A 318 -9.36 -26.65 -3.54
CA SER A 318 -10.53 -27.10 -4.31
C SER A 318 -11.65 -26.06 -4.22
N ASP A 319 -12.64 -26.12 -5.12
CA ASP A 319 -13.81 -25.23 -5.06
C ASP A 319 -14.57 -25.37 -3.75
N GLU A 320 -14.67 -26.60 -3.22
CA GLU A 320 -15.36 -26.85 -1.94
C GLU A 320 -14.59 -26.22 -0.76
N ASP A 321 -13.26 -26.38 -0.72
CA ASP A 321 -12.44 -25.78 0.34
C ASP A 321 -12.41 -24.26 0.23
N PHE A 322 -12.33 -23.71 -0.99
CA PHE A 322 -12.35 -22.27 -1.20
C PHE A 322 -13.71 -21.68 -0.83
N ARG A 323 -14.81 -22.39 -1.13
CA ARG A 323 -16.16 -22.00 -0.68
C ARG A 323 -16.27 -21.92 0.85
N VAL A 324 -15.73 -22.90 1.56
CA VAL A 324 -15.70 -22.89 3.02
C VAL A 324 -14.92 -21.68 3.53
N LEU A 325 -13.74 -21.41 2.97
CA LEU A 325 -12.93 -20.27 3.34
C LEU A 325 -13.66 -18.94 3.10
N LEU A 326 -14.34 -18.77 1.96
CA LEU A 326 -15.15 -17.58 1.70
C LEU A 326 -16.27 -17.39 2.71
N LEU A 327 -16.94 -18.47 3.13
CA LEU A 327 -17.98 -18.41 4.15
C LEU A 327 -17.44 -18.00 5.53
N GLU A 328 -16.27 -18.51 5.91
CA GLU A 328 -15.59 -18.11 7.16
C GLU A 328 -15.26 -16.60 7.16
N GLU A 329 -14.79 -16.07 6.03
CA GLU A 329 -14.51 -14.64 5.89
C GLU A 329 -15.80 -13.78 5.95
N PHE A 330 -16.89 -14.22 5.35
CA PHE A 330 -18.16 -13.49 5.35
C PHE A 330 -18.85 -13.48 6.71
N ASP A 331 -18.72 -14.54 7.49
CA ASP A 331 -19.30 -14.62 8.84
C ASP A 331 -18.76 -13.53 9.79
N GLY A 332 -17.54 -13.02 9.51
CA GLY A 332 -16.91 -11.92 10.25
C GLY A 332 -17.42 -10.52 9.87
N VAL A 333 -18.19 -10.37 8.78
CA VAL A 333 -18.58 -9.07 8.23
C VAL A 333 -20.06 -8.79 8.47
N GLU A 334 -20.36 -7.73 9.24
CA GLU A 334 -21.75 -7.28 9.47
C GLU A 334 -22.16 -6.30 8.35
N LEU A 335 -23.09 -6.72 7.49
CA LEU A 335 -23.70 -5.85 6.48
C LEU A 335 -25.07 -5.34 6.94
N PRO A 336 -25.35 -4.04 6.74
CA PRO A 336 -26.68 -3.50 7.05
C PRO A 336 -27.77 -3.98 6.09
N PHE A 337 -27.37 -4.41 4.90
CA PHE A 337 -28.26 -4.95 3.86
C PHE A 337 -27.54 -5.97 3.00
N GLN A 338 -28.25 -6.99 2.52
CA GLN A 338 -27.72 -8.05 1.66
C GLN A 338 -28.71 -8.40 0.56
N LEU A 339 -28.24 -8.39 -0.69
CA LEU A 339 -28.99 -8.93 -1.84
C LEU A 339 -29.00 -10.46 -1.86
N PHE A 340 -27.92 -11.07 -1.39
CA PHE A 340 -27.66 -12.51 -1.41
C PHE A 340 -27.29 -13.00 -0.02
N SER A 341 -27.60 -14.25 0.31
CA SER A 341 -27.09 -14.87 1.53
C SER A 341 -25.57 -15.14 1.41
N ASN A 342 -24.92 -15.45 2.54
CA ASN A 342 -23.48 -15.79 2.52
C ASN A 342 -23.20 -16.97 1.58
N GLU A 343 -24.05 -17.99 1.58
CA GLU A 343 -23.94 -19.15 0.72
C GLU A 343 -24.12 -18.77 -0.75
N GLU A 344 -25.12 -17.93 -1.07
CA GLU A 344 -25.33 -17.41 -2.42
C GLU A 344 -24.15 -16.54 -2.88
N CYS A 345 -23.54 -15.74 -1.99
CA CYS A 345 -22.34 -14.94 -2.28
C CYS A 345 -21.15 -15.85 -2.63
N ALA A 346 -20.89 -16.88 -1.84
CA ALA A 346 -19.81 -17.82 -2.11
C ALA A 346 -20.03 -18.57 -3.45
N ASP A 347 -21.26 -19.03 -3.72
CA ASP A 347 -21.61 -19.69 -4.98
C ASP A 347 -21.45 -18.74 -6.19
N LEU A 348 -21.83 -17.45 -6.05
CA LEU A 348 -21.64 -16.44 -7.07
C LEU A 348 -20.17 -16.18 -7.36
N LEU A 349 -19.32 -16.09 -6.33
CA LEU A 349 -17.88 -15.86 -6.53
C LEU A 349 -17.21 -17.04 -7.22
N LEU A 350 -17.53 -18.27 -6.86
CA LEU A 350 -17.04 -19.46 -7.57
C LEU A 350 -17.50 -19.46 -9.02
N ALA A 351 -18.77 -19.20 -9.28
CA ALA A 351 -19.29 -19.11 -10.64
C ALA A 351 -18.56 -18.04 -11.46
N VAL A 352 -18.31 -16.87 -10.87
CA VAL A 352 -17.55 -15.78 -11.53
C VAL A 352 -16.12 -16.22 -11.82
N ILE A 353 -15.42 -16.86 -10.89
CA ILE A 353 -14.04 -17.35 -11.06
C ILE A 353 -13.94 -18.33 -12.23
N HIS A 354 -14.94 -19.21 -12.39
CA HIS A 354 -14.98 -20.24 -13.43
C HIS A 354 -15.68 -19.81 -14.73
N ASP A 355 -16.05 -18.56 -14.89
CA ASP A 355 -16.79 -18.05 -16.05
C ASP A 355 -18.14 -18.74 -16.26
N ASP A 356 -18.76 -19.32 -15.19
CA ASP A 356 -20.12 -19.83 -15.22
C ASP A 356 -21.12 -18.67 -15.32
N THR A 357 -22.07 -18.79 -16.23
CA THR A 357 -23.12 -17.77 -16.47
C THR A 357 -24.51 -18.22 -16.01
N GLU A 358 -24.70 -19.50 -15.75
CA GLU A 358 -26.01 -20.08 -15.37
C GLU A 358 -26.31 -19.82 -13.90
N THR A 359 -25.35 -20.07 -13.02
CA THR A 359 -25.52 -19.85 -11.56
C THR A 359 -25.82 -18.37 -11.24
N PRO A 360 -25.05 -17.38 -11.75
CA PRO A 360 -25.40 -15.98 -11.56
C PRO A 360 -26.79 -15.61 -12.07
N ALA A 361 -27.17 -16.05 -13.26
CA ALA A 361 -28.50 -15.73 -13.81
C ALA A 361 -29.61 -16.23 -12.88
N ARG A 362 -29.54 -17.47 -12.43
CA ARG A 362 -30.50 -18.07 -11.50
C ARG A 362 -30.59 -17.34 -10.15
N LEU A 363 -29.43 -16.99 -9.57
CA LEU A 363 -29.38 -16.32 -8.26
C LEU A 363 -29.83 -14.87 -8.33
N LEU A 364 -29.52 -14.15 -9.43
CA LEU A 364 -30.04 -12.80 -9.70
C LEU A 364 -31.56 -12.79 -9.82
N ASP A 365 -32.16 -13.75 -10.56
CA ASP A 365 -33.61 -13.88 -10.69
C ASP A 365 -34.26 -14.16 -9.33
N SER A 366 -33.64 -15.02 -8.51
CA SER A 366 -34.13 -15.33 -7.15
C SER A 366 -34.09 -14.11 -6.24
N ALA A 367 -32.97 -13.36 -6.24
CA ALA A 367 -32.82 -12.12 -5.45
C ALA A 367 -33.84 -11.06 -5.87
N LYS A 368 -34.08 -10.91 -7.18
CA LYS A 368 -35.06 -9.99 -7.72
C LYS A 368 -36.49 -10.36 -7.28
N ALA A 369 -36.85 -11.66 -7.32
CA ALA A 369 -38.15 -12.12 -6.85
C ALA A 369 -38.36 -11.82 -5.35
N ARG A 370 -37.34 -12.03 -4.50
CA ARG A 370 -37.38 -11.67 -3.07
C ARG A 370 -37.62 -10.17 -2.85
N LEU A 371 -36.93 -9.30 -3.59
CA LEU A 371 -37.12 -7.85 -3.50
C LEU A 371 -38.55 -7.42 -3.91
N GLN A 372 -39.10 -8.03 -4.97
CA GLN A 372 -40.46 -7.75 -5.43
C GLN A 372 -41.52 -8.19 -4.43
N GLU A 373 -41.31 -9.34 -3.75
CA GLU A 373 -42.18 -9.80 -2.67
C GLU A 373 -42.19 -8.80 -1.50
N GLU A 374 -40.99 -8.33 -1.06
CA GLU A 374 -40.86 -7.34 0.01
C GLU A 374 -41.50 -5.99 -0.36
N LEU A 375 -41.23 -5.52 -1.61
CA LEU A 375 -41.86 -4.30 -2.13
C LEU A 375 -43.39 -4.37 -2.15
N SER A 376 -43.93 -5.56 -2.39
CA SER A 376 -45.39 -5.80 -2.40
C SER A 376 -45.99 -5.87 -0.99
N ALA A 377 -45.18 -6.20 0.00
CA ALA A 377 -45.57 -6.25 1.42
C ALA A 377 -45.55 -4.88 2.13
N LEU A 378 -44.85 -3.89 1.57
CA LEU A 378 -44.78 -2.50 2.04
C LEU A 378 -45.92 -1.64 1.48
#